data_2f50af6262e614de702ecff7dcbfcf0a
#
_entry.id   2f50af6262e614de702ecff7dcbfcf0a
#
_cell.length_a   1.000
_cell.length_b   1.000
_cell.length_c   1.000
_cell.angle_alpha   90.00
_cell.angle_beta   90.00
_cell.angle_gamma   90.00
#
_symmetry.space_group_name_H-M   'P 1'
#
loop_
_entity.id
_entity.type
_entity.pdbx_description
1 polymer ?
#
loop_
_entity_poly.entity_id
_entity_poly.type
_entity_poly.pdbx_seq_one_letter_code
_entity_poly.pdbx_strand_id
1 'polypeptide(L)'
;IALAEASSNLARYDGVSYGFRADGDNIVDMYINTRNQGFGMEVKRRIMLGNYVLSAGYYDAYYKKALKVRRLLKEAFDKAYEQCDVLLAPSASGTAFKFGAFTDPLALYMEDICTVPVNLAGLPSISIPVGFHDGLPLGMQIIGPTLGEKKILRAAYAFEQNHPEFTKTAPKGEM
;
A
#
# COMPACT_ATOMS: atom_id res chain seq x y z
N ILE A 1 -12.16 -0.57 1.17
CA ILE A 1 -11.65 -1.79 1.81
C ILE A 1 -10.58 -1.43 2.82
N ALA A 2 -9.43 -0.86 2.40
CA ALA A 2 -8.29 -0.59 3.26
C ALA A 2 -8.64 0.24 4.51
N LEU A 3 -9.46 1.29 4.38
CA LEU A 3 -9.90 2.11 5.51
C LEU A 3 -10.72 1.31 6.54
N ALA A 4 -11.63 0.46 6.06
CA ALA A 4 -12.45 -0.39 6.91
C ALA A 4 -11.60 -1.42 7.67
N GLU A 5 -10.66 -2.07 6.98
CA GLU A 5 -9.73 -3.02 7.60
C GLU A 5 -8.77 -2.31 8.56
N ALA A 6 -8.26 -1.13 8.22
CA ALA A 6 -7.38 -0.35 9.09
C ALA A 6 -8.07 0.04 10.41
N SER A 7 -9.34 0.48 10.38
CA SER A 7 -10.06 0.84 11.60
C SER A 7 -10.19 -0.34 12.55
N SER A 8 -10.45 -1.54 12.03
CA SER A 8 -10.53 -2.78 12.77
C SER A 8 -9.18 -3.25 13.30
N ASN A 9 -8.15 -3.26 12.44
CA ASN A 9 -6.81 -3.74 12.77
C ASN A 9 -6.11 -2.83 13.79
N LEU A 10 -6.30 -1.52 13.70
CA LEU A 10 -5.69 -0.56 14.63
C LEU A 10 -6.40 -0.50 15.99
N ALA A 11 -7.55 -1.14 16.15
CA ALA A 11 -8.23 -1.25 17.43
C ALA A 11 -7.38 -1.96 18.51
N ARG A 12 -6.47 -2.85 18.09
CA ARG A 12 -5.57 -3.59 19.00
C ARG A 12 -4.54 -2.73 19.73
N TYR A 13 -4.21 -1.56 19.18
CA TYR A 13 -3.25 -0.63 19.80
C TYR A 13 -3.97 0.22 20.86
N ASP A 14 -4.19 -0.38 22.00
CA ASP A 14 -5.00 0.15 23.08
C ASP A 14 -4.17 0.69 24.26
N GLY A 15 -2.85 0.46 24.25
CA GLY A 15 -1.95 0.84 25.33
C GLY A 15 -2.02 -0.10 26.56
N VAL A 16 -2.73 -1.21 26.43
CA VAL A 16 -2.82 -2.25 27.49
C VAL A 16 -2.11 -3.52 27.02
N SER A 17 -2.58 -4.11 25.92
CA SER A 17 -1.99 -5.30 25.33
C SER A 17 -0.91 -4.98 24.32
N TYR A 18 -1.03 -3.85 23.60
CA TYR A 18 -0.12 -3.46 22.52
C TYR A 18 0.14 -1.95 22.48
N GLY A 19 1.34 -1.62 22.06
CA GLY A 19 1.74 -0.29 21.64
C GLY A 19 2.04 0.68 22.78
N PHE A 20 2.11 1.96 22.40
CA PHE A 20 2.34 3.07 23.31
C PHE A 20 1.19 3.22 24.30
N ARG A 21 1.52 3.53 25.56
CA ARG A 21 0.57 3.87 26.62
C ARG A 21 0.86 5.25 27.19
N ALA A 22 -0.15 6.10 27.23
CA ALA A 22 -0.12 7.37 27.95
C ALA A 22 -0.80 7.23 29.31
N ASP A 23 -0.45 8.11 30.23
CA ASP A 23 -1.12 8.21 31.53
C ASP A 23 -2.48 8.89 31.42
N GLY A 24 -3.36 8.60 32.38
CA GLY A 24 -4.68 9.20 32.52
C GLY A 24 -5.20 9.06 33.95
N ASP A 25 -6.10 9.96 34.37
CA ASP A 25 -6.66 9.96 35.71
C ASP A 25 -7.57 8.78 35.99
N ASN A 26 -8.08 8.18 34.93
CA ASN A 26 -8.89 6.96 34.94
C ASN A 26 -8.65 6.17 33.63
N ILE A 27 -9.27 4.99 33.53
CA ILE A 27 -9.08 4.10 32.39
C ILE A 27 -9.54 4.73 31.06
N VAL A 28 -10.59 5.54 31.08
CA VAL A 28 -11.12 6.19 29.87
C VAL A 28 -10.15 7.26 29.38
N ASP A 29 -9.64 8.07 30.27
CA ASP A 29 -8.65 9.12 29.97
C ASP A 29 -7.34 8.49 29.45
N MET A 30 -6.92 7.39 30.07
CA MET A 30 -5.76 6.63 29.59
C MET A 30 -5.95 6.17 28.15
N TYR A 31 -7.10 5.61 27.78
CA TYR A 31 -7.39 5.21 26.39
C TYR A 31 -7.43 6.41 25.43
N ILE A 32 -8.08 7.51 25.83
CA ILE A 32 -8.16 8.74 25.03
C ILE A 32 -6.76 9.31 24.78
N ASN A 33 -5.97 9.47 25.83
CA ASN A 33 -4.63 10.02 25.75
C ASN A 33 -3.70 9.13 24.93
N THR A 34 -3.75 7.82 25.13
CA THR A 34 -2.97 6.83 24.38
C THR A 34 -3.22 6.96 22.88
N ARG A 35 -4.48 6.98 22.47
CA ARG A 35 -4.82 7.08 21.04
C ARG A 35 -4.54 8.47 20.46
N ASN A 36 -4.73 9.52 21.24
CA ASN A 36 -4.44 10.88 20.80
C ASN A 36 -2.95 11.13 20.58
N GLN A 37 -2.11 10.62 21.45
CA GLN A 37 -0.66 10.82 21.38
C GLN A 37 0.01 9.78 20.46
N GLY A 38 -0.48 8.53 20.48
CA GLY A 38 0.11 7.42 19.73
C GLY A 38 -0.23 7.40 18.25
N PHE A 39 -1.36 7.99 17.82
CA PHE A 39 -1.75 8.02 16.42
C PHE A 39 -1.57 9.40 15.79
N GLY A 40 -0.86 9.43 14.65
CA GLY A 40 -0.79 10.62 13.81
C GLY A 40 -2.13 10.96 13.13
N MET A 41 -2.22 12.15 12.55
CA MET A 41 -3.46 12.68 11.96
C MET A 41 -4.01 11.81 10.83
N GLU A 42 -3.14 11.29 9.96
CA GLU A 42 -3.58 10.42 8.85
C GLU A 42 -4.17 9.10 9.36
N VAL A 43 -3.57 8.50 10.37
CA VAL A 43 -4.10 7.28 11.01
C VAL A 43 -5.47 7.53 11.63
N LYS A 44 -5.63 8.64 12.36
CA LYS A 44 -6.92 9.05 12.93
C LYS A 44 -7.99 9.24 11.85
N ARG A 45 -7.64 9.90 10.74
CA ARG A 45 -8.53 10.07 9.58
C ARG A 45 -8.98 8.73 9.02
N ARG A 46 -8.05 7.79 8.82
CA ARG A 46 -8.36 6.44 8.32
C ARG A 46 -9.27 5.65 9.25
N ILE A 47 -9.05 5.74 10.57
CA ILE A 47 -9.92 5.11 11.56
C ILE A 47 -11.34 5.68 11.50
N MET A 48 -11.49 7.00 11.44
CA MET A 48 -12.80 7.66 11.37
C MET A 48 -13.55 7.30 10.09
N LEU A 49 -12.88 7.36 8.94
CA LEU A 49 -13.47 6.97 7.65
C LEU A 49 -13.82 5.48 7.60
N GLY A 50 -12.97 4.64 8.18
CA GLY A 50 -13.22 3.20 8.27
C GLY A 50 -14.47 2.88 9.11
N ASN A 51 -14.61 3.49 10.27
CA ASN A 51 -15.79 3.36 11.12
C ASN A 51 -17.07 3.84 10.40
N TYR A 52 -16.99 4.94 9.65
CA TYR A 52 -18.10 5.44 8.85
C TYR A 52 -18.52 4.40 7.78
N VAL A 53 -17.57 3.87 7.03
CA VAL A 53 -17.84 2.85 5.98
C VAL A 53 -18.41 1.56 6.55
N LEU A 54 -18.06 1.20 7.79
CA LEU A 54 -18.56 0.01 8.48
C LEU A 54 -19.85 0.24 9.23
N SER A 55 -20.34 1.48 9.35
CA SER A 55 -21.56 1.79 10.08
C SER A 55 -22.83 1.31 9.37
N ALA A 56 -23.91 1.19 10.12
CA ALA A 56 -25.20 0.74 9.62
C ALA A 56 -25.69 1.60 8.42
N GLY A 57 -26.16 0.95 7.37
CA GLY A 57 -26.58 1.59 6.12
C GLY A 57 -25.45 1.84 5.11
N TYR A 58 -24.21 2.04 5.54
CA TYR A 58 -23.06 2.26 4.64
C TYR A 58 -22.28 0.99 4.34
N TYR A 59 -22.31 0.00 5.22
CA TYR A 59 -21.60 -1.27 5.05
C TYR A 59 -21.98 -1.97 3.72
N ASP A 60 -23.27 -2.10 3.43
CA ASP A 60 -23.74 -2.75 2.20
C ASP A 60 -23.46 -1.90 0.96
N ALA A 61 -23.68 -0.60 1.06
CA ALA A 61 -23.51 0.32 -0.04
C ALA A 61 -22.05 0.50 -0.48
N TYR A 62 -21.13 0.49 0.47
CA TYR A 62 -19.71 0.76 0.21
C TYR A 62 -18.84 -0.47 0.37
N TYR A 63 -18.79 -1.09 1.55
CA TYR A 63 -17.83 -2.17 1.83
C TYR A 63 -18.14 -3.44 1.03
N LYS A 64 -19.38 -3.92 1.06
CA LYS A 64 -19.79 -5.10 0.27
C LYS A 64 -19.65 -4.87 -1.24
N LYS A 65 -19.98 -3.67 -1.71
CA LYS A 65 -19.79 -3.31 -3.11
C LYS A 65 -18.31 -3.33 -3.51
N ALA A 66 -17.46 -2.78 -2.67
CA ALA A 66 -16.00 -2.80 -2.88
C ALA A 66 -15.43 -4.24 -2.91
N LEU A 67 -15.92 -5.15 -2.04
CA LEU A 67 -15.54 -6.56 -2.09
C LEU A 67 -15.93 -7.25 -3.40
N LYS A 68 -17.11 -6.92 -3.96
CA LYS A 68 -17.53 -7.43 -5.29
C LYS A 68 -16.58 -6.92 -6.39
N VAL A 69 -16.24 -5.64 -6.38
CA VAL A 69 -15.28 -5.06 -7.33
C VAL A 69 -13.89 -5.69 -7.19
N ARG A 70 -13.42 -5.91 -5.95
CA ARG A 70 -12.17 -6.63 -5.67
C ARG A 70 -12.15 -8.02 -6.32
N ARG A 71 -13.26 -8.75 -6.26
CA ARG A 71 -13.39 -10.06 -6.90
C ARG A 71 -13.25 -9.96 -8.44
N LEU A 72 -13.96 -9.00 -9.07
CA LEU A 72 -13.86 -8.78 -10.51
C LEU A 72 -12.43 -8.41 -10.94
N LEU A 73 -11.75 -7.61 -10.12
CA LEU A 73 -10.34 -7.27 -10.34
C LEU A 73 -9.46 -8.52 -10.31
N LYS A 74 -9.63 -9.39 -9.31
CA LYS A 74 -8.89 -10.66 -9.21
C LYS A 74 -9.15 -11.55 -10.43
N GLU A 75 -10.40 -11.71 -10.85
CA GLU A 75 -10.79 -12.50 -12.03
C GLU A 75 -10.15 -11.96 -13.32
N ALA A 76 -10.03 -10.62 -13.45
CA ALA A 76 -9.36 -10.00 -14.59
C ALA A 76 -7.85 -10.35 -14.65
N PHE A 77 -7.18 -10.30 -13.51
CA PHE A 77 -5.78 -10.75 -13.42
C PHE A 77 -5.63 -12.24 -13.71
N ASP A 78 -6.48 -13.10 -13.15
CA ASP A 78 -6.43 -14.54 -13.40
C ASP A 78 -6.58 -14.86 -14.88
N LYS A 79 -7.50 -14.18 -15.57
CA LYS A 79 -7.67 -14.31 -17.01
C LYS A 79 -6.43 -13.84 -17.80
N ALA A 80 -5.75 -12.79 -17.36
CA ALA A 80 -4.52 -12.35 -18.00
C ALA A 80 -3.41 -13.42 -17.89
N TYR A 81 -3.32 -14.08 -16.74
CA TYR A 81 -2.33 -15.17 -16.52
C TYR A 81 -2.61 -16.46 -17.29
N GLU A 82 -3.75 -16.61 -17.96
CA GLU A 82 -3.96 -17.69 -18.95
C GLU A 82 -3.09 -17.49 -20.21
N GLN A 83 -2.61 -16.25 -20.45
CA GLN A 83 -1.87 -15.88 -21.66
C GLN A 83 -0.40 -15.50 -21.40
N CYS A 84 0.00 -15.30 -20.14
CA CYS A 84 1.36 -14.90 -19.78
C CYS A 84 1.76 -15.41 -18.41
N ASP A 85 3.07 -15.48 -18.16
CA ASP A 85 3.63 -15.93 -16.89
C ASP A 85 3.72 -14.81 -15.83
N VAL A 86 3.95 -13.58 -16.28
CA VAL A 86 4.05 -12.38 -15.44
C VAL A 86 3.49 -11.17 -16.18
N LEU A 87 3.06 -10.16 -15.43
CA LEU A 87 2.66 -8.86 -15.96
C LEU A 87 3.69 -7.80 -15.57
N LEU A 88 3.91 -6.83 -16.44
CA LEU A 88 4.79 -5.70 -16.20
C LEU A 88 3.96 -4.41 -16.13
N ALA A 89 4.25 -3.58 -15.16
CA ALA A 89 3.61 -2.27 -15.02
C ALA A 89 4.59 -1.27 -14.35
N PRO A 90 4.38 0.04 -14.46
CA PRO A 90 5.11 1.01 -13.64
C PRO A 90 4.89 0.73 -12.15
N SER A 91 5.91 0.98 -11.32
CA SER A 91 5.76 0.89 -9.85
C SER A 91 5.06 2.10 -9.27
N ALA A 92 5.24 3.27 -9.88
CA ALA A 92 4.65 4.54 -9.48
C ALA A 92 4.35 5.39 -10.73
N SER A 93 3.59 6.47 -10.55
CA SER A 93 3.23 7.40 -11.64
C SER A 93 4.42 8.20 -12.18
N GLY A 94 5.48 8.33 -11.39
CA GLY A 94 6.68 9.09 -11.73
C GLY A 94 7.86 8.77 -10.85
N THR A 95 8.83 9.68 -10.81
CA THR A 95 9.97 9.64 -9.89
C THR A 95 9.59 10.13 -8.50
N ALA A 96 10.50 9.98 -7.52
CA ALA A 96 10.29 10.49 -6.17
C ALA A 96 9.98 12.00 -6.18
N PHE A 97 8.93 12.40 -5.51
CA PHE A 97 8.50 13.79 -5.38
C PHE A 97 9.16 14.46 -4.16
N LYS A 98 9.24 15.79 -4.17
CA LYS A 98 9.80 16.58 -3.07
C LYS A 98 8.87 16.54 -1.85
N PHE A 99 9.43 16.67 -0.65
CA PHE A 99 8.63 16.83 0.57
C PHE A 99 7.67 18.02 0.43
N GLY A 100 6.40 17.82 0.77
CA GLY A 100 5.37 18.85 0.67
C GLY A 100 4.85 19.12 -0.75
N ALA A 101 5.19 18.31 -1.74
CA ALA A 101 4.69 18.48 -3.12
C ALA A 101 3.17 18.34 -3.24
N PHE A 102 2.56 17.53 -2.39
CA PHE A 102 1.11 17.31 -2.37
C PHE A 102 0.48 17.96 -1.14
N THR A 103 -0.45 18.87 -1.36
CA THR A 103 -1.30 19.47 -0.32
C THR A 103 -2.68 18.82 -0.28
N ASP A 104 -3.13 18.25 -1.41
CA ASP A 104 -4.37 17.49 -1.51
C ASP A 104 -4.12 16.00 -1.22
N PRO A 105 -4.79 15.42 -0.20
CA PRO A 105 -4.69 13.99 0.09
C PRO A 105 -5.09 13.08 -1.09
N LEU A 106 -6.03 13.51 -1.93
CA LEU A 106 -6.45 12.73 -3.09
C LEU A 106 -5.34 12.61 -4.14
N ALA A 107 -4.62 13.71 -4.39
CA ALA A 107 -3.48 13.70 -5.30
C ALA A 107 -2.39 12.73 -4.81
N LEU A 108 -2.11 12.70 -3.50
CA LEU A 108 -1.17 11.74 -2.91
C LEU A 108 -1.65 10.28 -3.06
N TYR A 109 -2.95 10.01 -2.90
CA TYR A 109 -3.49 8.66 -3.10
C TYR A 109 -3.41 8.18 -4.54
N MET A 110 -3.40 9.09 -5.51
CA MET A 110 -3.24 8.73 -6.92
C MET A 110 -1.84 8.21 -7.27
N GLU A 111 -0.82 8.50 -6.45
CA GLU A 111 0.52 7.92 -6.62
C GLU A 111 0.51 6.39 -6.41
N ASP A 112 -0.45 5.86 -5.66
CA ASP A 112 -0.60 4.43 -5.40
C ASP A 112 -1.41 3.68 -6.48
N ILE A 113 -1.80 4.36 -7.57
CA ILE A 113 -2.71 3.80 -8.60
C ILE A 113 -2.16 2.51 -9.23
N CYS A 114 -0.84 2.38 -9.33
CA CYS A 114 -0.19 1.21 -9.92
C CYS A 114 -0.09 0.03 -8.94
N THR A 115 -0.06 0.26 -7.63
CA THR A 115 0.22 -0.77 -6.62
C THR A 115 -1.03 -1.28 -5.91
N VAL A 116 -2.03 -0.42 -5.69
CA VAL A 116 -3.28 -0.77 -5.01
C VAL A 116 -4.04 -1.93 -5.69
N PRO A 117 -4.19 -1.98 -7.03
CA PRO A 117 -4.86 -3.10 -7.69
C PRO A 117 -4.22 -4.45 -7.42
N VAL A 118 -2.89 -4.50 -7.39
CA VAL A 118 -2.10 -5.72 -7.14
C VAL A 118 -2.33 -6.22 -5.71
N ASN A 119 -2.28 -5.30 -4.74
CA ASN A 119 -2.57 -5.58 -3.33
C ASN A 119 -4.01 -6.09 -3.12
N LEU A 120 -5.00 -5.44 -3.76
CA LEU A 120 -6.40 -5.85 -3.68
C LEU A 120 -6.65 -7.23 -4.31
N ALA A 121 -5.95 -7.56 -5.38
CA ALA A 121 -6.03 -8.88 -6.02
C ALA A 121 -5.27 -9.96 -5.23
N GLY A 122 -4.45 -9.61 -4.25
CA GLY A 122 -3.66 -10.56 -3.44
C GLY A 122 -2.58 -11.26 -4.26
N LEU A 123 -1.89 -10.49 -5.12
CA LEU A 123 -0.86 -11.00 -6.02
C LEU A 123 0.53 -10.63 -5.53
N PRO A 124 1.54 -11.50 -5.71
CA PRO A 124 2.92 -11.16 -5.46
C PRO A 124 3.43 -10.18 -6.52
N SER A 125 4.22 -9.20 -6.10
CA SER A 125 4.87 -8.25 -7.00
C SER A 125 6.25 -7.89 -6.47
N ILE A 126 7.18 -7.59 -7.37
CA ILE A 126 8.51 -7.07 -7.06
C ILE A 126 8.75 -5.81 -7.89
N SER A 127 9.26 -4.76 -7.27
CA SER A 127 9.68 -3.54 -7.95
C SER A 127 11.19 -3.57 -8.20
N ILE A 128 11.58 -3.29 -9.44
CA ILE A 128 12.97 -3.22 -9.86
C ILE A 128 13.26 -1.90 -10.56
N PRO A 129 14.47 -1.35 -10.45
CA PRO A 129 14.85 -0.15 -11.20
C PRO A 129 15.00 -0.50 -12.69
N VAL A 130 14.46 0.36 -13.58
CA VAL A 130 14.51 0.15 -15.03
C VAL A 130 14.99 1.37 -15.80
N GLY A 131 15.40 2.41 -15.13
CA GLY A 131 15.88 3.62 -15.76
C GLY A 131 16.02 4.77 -14.77
N PHE A 132 16.36 5.94 -15.32
CA PHE A 132 16.48 7.18 -14.55
C PHE A 132 15.82 8.32 -15.32
N HIS A 133 15.21 9.23 -14.60
CA HIS A 133 14.70 10.50 -15.12
C HIS A 133 15.17 11.61 -14.17
N ASP A 134 15.87 12.60 -14.71
CA ASP A 134 16.51 13.68 -13.95
C ASP A 134 17.37 13.17 -12.76
N GLY A 135 18.09 12.05 -12.98
CA GLY A 135 18.95 11.45 -11.96
C GLY A 135 18.22 10.62 -10.90
N LEU A 136 16.89 10.59 -10.92
CA LEU A 136 16.06 9.79 -10.01
C LEU A 136 15.65 8.46 -10.67
N PRO A 137 15.62 7.34 -9.90
CA PRO A 137 15.27 6.04 -10.45
C PRO A 137 13.79 5.96 -10.83
N LEU A 138 13.53 5.22 -11.91
CA LEU A 138 12.19 4.77 -12.32
C LEU A 138 12.04 3.30 -11.97
N GLY A 139 10.91 2.94 -11.38
CA GLY A 139 10.58 1.57 -10.99
C GLY A 139 9.60 0.91 -11.96
N MET A 140 9.87 -0.36 -12.26
CA MET A 140 8.92 -1.26 -12.89
C MET A 140 8.53 -2.37 -11.91
N GLN A 141 7.26 -2.68 -11.81
CA GLN A 141 6.82 -3.85 -11.06
C GLN A 141 6.59 -5.05 -11.98
N ILE A 142 7.06 -6.20 -11.51
CA ILE A 142 6.79 -7.51 -12.09
C ILE A 142 5.77 -8.18 -11.19
N ILE A 143 4.58 -8.44 -11.73
CA ILE A 143 3.44 -8.98 -11.00
C ILE A 143 3.26 -10.45 -11.41
N GLY A 144 3.17 -11.34 -10.42
CA GLY A 144 2.99 -12.78 -10.65
C GLY A 144 1.58 -13.27 -10.32
N PRO A 145 1.23 -14.48 -10.77
CA PRO A 145 0.01 -15.14 -10.33
C PRO A 145 0.05 -15.45 -8.84
N THR A 146 -1.07 -15.80 -8.24
CA THR A 146 -1.16 -16.18 -6.82
C THR A 146 -0.10 -17.24 -6.48
N LEU A 147 0.67 -17.00 -5.41
CA LEU A 147 1.82 -17.82 -4.97
C LEU A 147 2.92 -17.99 -6.05
N GLY A 148 3.03 -17.01 -6.94
CA GLY A 148 3.98 -16.97 -8.04
C GLY A 148 5.32 -16.30 -7.74
N GLU A 149 5.74 -16.17 -6.48
CA GLU A 149 6.95 -15.47 -6.04
C GLU A 149 8.20 -15.98 -6.77
N LYS A 150 8.31 -17.29 -6.98
CA LYS A 150 9.43 -17.88 -7.72
C LYS A 150 9.52 -17.38 -9.17
N LYS A 151 8.37 -17.17 -9.84
CA LYS A 151 8.34 -16.66 -11.21
C LYS A 151 8.84 -15.23 -11.28
N ILE A 152 8.31 -14.35 -10.40
CA ILE A 152 8.69 -12.93 -10.40
C ILE A 152 10.16 -12.73 -10.01
N LEU A 153 10.67 -13.49 -9.03
CA LEU A 153 12.09 -13.44 -8.64
C LEU A 153 13.02 -13.89 -9.78
N ARG A 154 12.64 -14.92 -10.53
CA ARG A 154 13.42 -15.35 -11.69
C ARG A 154 13.43 -14.31 -12.80
N ALA A 155 12.28 -13.68 -13.07
CA ALA A 155 12.17 -12.63 -14.07
C ALA A 155 12.98 -11.39 -13.66
N ALA A 156 12.87 -10.96 -12.40
CA ALA A 156 13.63 -9.84 -11.86
C ALA A 156 15.14 -10.11 -11.92
N TYR A 157 15.59 -11.28 -11.49
CA TYR A 157 17.00 -11.67 -11.54
C TYR A 157 17.53 -11.70 -12.98
N ALA A 158 16.77 -12.27 -13.92
CA ALA A 158 17.16 -12.27 -15.33
C ALA A 158 17.29 -10.85 -15.90
N PHE A 159 16.39 -9.95 -15.51
CA PHE A 159 16.48 -8.53 -15.89
C PHE A 159 17.74 -7.88 -15.34
N GLU A 160 18.00 -8.00 -14.03
CA GLU A 160 19.18 -7.43 -13.38
C GLU A 160 20.50 -7.91 -14.00
N GLN A 161 20.60 -9.21 -14.35
CA GLN A 161 21.80 -9.75 -14.97
C GLN A 161 22.08 -9.20 -16.37
N ASN A 162 21.01 -8.81 -17.10
CA ASN A 162 21.13 -8.25 -18.44
C ASN A 162 21.20 -6.72 -18.48
N HIS A 163 20.87 -6.06 -17.35
CA HIS A 163 20.79 -4.60 -17.23
C HIS A 163 21.48 -4.07 -15.95
N PRO A 164 22.78 -4.38 -15.76
CA PRO A 164 23.52 -3.96 -14.57
C PRO A 164 23.62 -2.43 -14.42
N GLU A 165 23.42 -1.67 -15.51
CA GLU A 165 23.42 -0.21 -15.52
C GLU A 165 22.30 0.39 -14.66
N PHE A 166 21.21 -0.34 -14.39
CA PHE A 166 20.08 0.13 -13.56
C PHE A 166 20.22 -0.21 -12.08
N THR A 167 21.19 -1.05 -11.69
CA THR A 167 21.38 -1.50 -10.30
C THR A 167 22.23 -0.54 -9.46
N LYS A 168 22.36 0.72 -9.88
CA LYS A 168 23.16 1.74 -9.16
C LYS A 168 22.57 2.00 -7.78
N THR A 169 23.41 1.88 -6.77
CA THR A 169 23.05 2.27 -5.41
C THR A 169 22.96 3.80 -5.32
N ALA A 170 21.94 4.29 -4.63
CA ALA A 170 21.86 5.72 -4.33
C ALA A 170 23.12 6.18 -3.62
N PRO A 171 23.65 7.40 -3.90
CA PRO A 171 24.78 7.93 -3.17
C PRO A 171 24.41 7.97 -1.68
N LYS A 172 25.33 7.50 -0.82
CA LYS A 172 25.13 7.62 0.63
C LYS A 172 25.07 9.12 0.93
N GLY A 173 23.93 9.58 1.43
CA GLY A 173 23.80 10.94 1.91
C GLY A 173 24.83 11.19 3.01
N GLU A 174 25.54 12.29 2.95
CA GLU A 174 26.29 12.77 4.10
C GLU A 174 25.27 13.08 5.21
N MET A 175 25.38 12.38 6.34
CA MET A 175 24.59 12.62 7.54
C MET A 175 25.13 13.83 8.28
#